data_7d5279714d419748808112c866ba214b
#
_entry.id   7d5279714d419748808112c866ba214b
#
_cell.length_a   1.000
_cell.length_b   1.000
_cell.length_c   1.000
_cell.angle_alpha   90.00
_cell.angle_beta   90.00
_cell.angle_gamma   90.00
#
_symmetry.space_group_name_H-M   'P 1'
#
loop_
_entity.id
_entity.type
_entity.pdbx_description
1 polymer ?
#
loop_
_entity_poly.entity_id
_entity_poly.type
_entity_poly.pdbx_seq_one_letter_code
_entity_poly.pdbx_strand_id
1 'polypeptide(L)'
;MQIHVPERLGAFEYRRHPATLPSLEGGREARRHRVVIAGGGPVGLAVALGLARFGVPSVVLEADETVCVGSRAICLSRRSLEILDALGVLDAFVDKGLAWTGGRSFWRDAEVLHFLMPHDADQRLAPMTNIEQYYIEQFLLDGLAGHPDLVEVRWGTRVSSVKAPQPAGPGEPGEPG
;
A
#
# COMPACT_ATOMS: atom_id res chain seq x y z
N MET A 1 -6.02 -21.04 -4.42
CA MET A 1 -7.45 -20.67 -4.49
C MET A 1 -7.51 -19.36 -5.27
N GLN A 2 -8.07 -19.40 -6.47
CA GLN A 2 -8.26 -18.17 -7.25
C GLN A 2 -9.37 -17.36 -6.58
N ILE A 3 -9.06 -16.14 -6.16
CA ILE A 3 -10.05 -15.21 -5.64
C ILE A 3 -10.85 -14.68 -6.85
N HIS A 4 -12.17 -14.83 -6.81
CA HIS A 4 -13.03 -14.21 -7.81
C HIS A 4 -12.98 -12.70 -7.63
N VAL A 5 -12.44 -11.97 -8.60
CA VAL A 5 -12.42 -10.50 -8.62
C VAL A 5 -13.69 -10.02 -9.32
N PRO A 6 -14.62 -9.36 -8.61
CA PRO A 6 -15.79 -8.76 -9.25
C PRO A 6 -15.35 -7.59 -10.15
N GLU A 7 -16.12 -7.28 -11.18
CA GLU A 7 -15.88 -6.08 -11.99
C GLU A 7 -16.12 -4.80 -11.15
N ARG A 8 -17.11 -4.82 -10.28
CA ARG A 8 -17.49 -3.70 -9.42
C ARG A 8 -17.83 -4.15 -8.00
N LEU A 9 -17.55 -3.29 -7.04
CA LEU A 9 -18.05 -3.39 -5.66
C LEU A 9 -18.60 -2.02 -5.24
N GLY A 10 -19.93 -1.89 -5.23
CA GLY A 10 -20.58 -0.60 -5.08
C GLY A 10 -20.20 0.35 -6.22
N ALA A 11 -19.62 1.49 -5.89
CA ALA A 11 -19.12 2.48 -6.86
C ALA A 11 -17.68 2.21 -7.33
N PHE A 12 -16.96 1.25 -6.72
CA PHE A 12 -15.58 0.95 -7.09
C PHE A 12 -15.51 -0.03 -8.26
N GLU A 13 -14.70 0.33 -9.27
CA GLU A 13 -14.42 -0.51 -10.44
C GLU A 13 -13.01 -1.10 -10.31
N TYR A 14 -12.92 -2.44 -10.31
CA TYR A 14 -11.65 -3.13 -10.22
C TYR A 14 -10.91 -3.08 -11.56
N ARG A 15 -9.66 -2.61 -11.53
CA ARG A 15 -8.75 -2.69 -12.68
C ARG A 15 -7.89 -3.94 -12.53
N ARG A 16 -7.83 -4.75 -13.60
CA ARG A 16 -6.90 -5.86 -13.67
C ARG A 16 -5.61 -5.40 -14.33
N HIS A 17 -4.51 -5.76 -13.72
CA HIS A 17 -3.18 -5.47 -14.23
C HIS A 17 -2.57 -6.78 -14.74
N PRO A 18 -2.12 -6.84 -15.99
CA PRO A 18 -1.46 -8.04 -16.50
C PRO A 18 -0.17 -8.30 -15.71
N ALA A 19 0.16 -9.58 -15.53
CA ALA A 19 1.41 -9.94 -14.91
C ALA A 19 2.59 -9.41 -15.73
N THR A 20 3.49 -8.71 -15.07
CA THR A 20 4.72 -8.18 -15.67
C THR A 20 5.89 -8.99 -15.16
N LEU A 21 6.44 -9.87 -16.01
CA LEU A 21 7.60 -10.67 -15.65
C LEU A 21 8.87 -10.04 -16.23
N PRO A 22 9.96 -9.99 -15.47
CA PRO A 22 11.25 -9.52 -15.99
C PRO A 22 11.84 -10.54 -16.96
N SER A 23 12.71 -10.06 -17.84
CA SER A 23 13.56 -10.96 -18.63
C SER A 23 14.53 -11.69 -17.72
N LEU A 24 14.60 -13.00 -17.82
CA LEU A 24 15.49 -13.84 -17.02
C LEU A 24 16.62 -14.44 -17.88
N GLU A 25 17.84 -14.32 -17.36
CA GLU A 25 19.03 -14.98 -17.90
C GLU A 25 19.48 -16.07 -16.91
N GLY A 26 19.48 -17.32 -17.33
CA GLY A 26 19.81 -18.46 -16.46
C GLY A 26 18.89 -18.56 -15.22
N GLY A 27 17.63 -18.14 -15.34
CA GLY A 27 16.64 -18.15 -14.24
C GLY A 27 16.79 -16.99 -13.26
N ARG A 28 17.60 -15.98 -13.55
CA ARG A 28 17.82 -14.80 -12.73
C ARG A 28 17.57 -13.53 -13.54
N GLU A 29 17.02 -12.51 -12.89
CA GLU A 29 16.95 -11.17 -13.47
C GLU A 29 18.35 -10.54 -13.46
N ALA A 30 18.80 -10.05 -14.63
CA ALA A 30 20.11 -9.39 -14.76
C ALA A 30 20.14 -8.03 -14.04
N ARG A 31 19.00 -7.33 -14.01
CA ARG A 31 18.88 -6.03 -13.33
C ARG A 31 18.89 -6.21 -11.81
N ARG A 32 19.77 -5.50 -11.13
CA ARG A 32 19.75 -5.36 -9.67
C ARG A 32 18.87 -4.20 -9.26
N HIS A 33 17.99 -4.41 -8.27
CA HIS A 33 17.13 -3.38 -7.71
C HIS A 33 17.70 -2.91 -6.37
N ARG A 34 17.75 -1.59 -6.16
CA ARG A 34 18.18 -1.01 -4.87
C ARG A 34 17.23 -1.36 -3.74
N VAL A 35 15.93 -1.33 -4.04
CA VAL A 35 14.86 -1.65 -3.08
C VAL A 35 13.86 -2.56 -3.76
N VAL A 36 13.54 -3.67 -3.10
CA VAL A 36 12.47 -4.60 -3.46
C VAL A 36 11.45 -4.59 -2.34
N ILE A 37 10.20 -4.34 -2.69
CA ILE A 37 9.07 -4.30 -1.75
C ILE A 37 8.20 -5.53 -2.03
N ALA A 38 8.05 -6.39 -1.04
CA ALA A 38 7.20 -7.58 -1.13
C ALA A 38 5.78 -7.25 -0.63
N GLY A 39 4.85 -7.18 -1.58
CA GLY A 39 3.44 -6.87 -1.38
C GLY A 39 3.07 -5.45 -1.82
N GLY A 40 2.04 -5.36 -2.67
CA GLY A 40 1.43 -4.13 -3.20
C GLY A 40 0.22 -3.66 -2.38
N GLY A 41 0.14 -4.01 -1.10
CA GLY A 41 -0.88 -3.48 -0.19
C GLY A 41 -0.57 -2.04 0.27
N PRO A 42 -1.41 -1.46 1.14
CA PRO A 42 -1.31 -0.04 1.55
C PRO A 42 0.07 0.37 2.04
N VAL A 43 0.72 -0.50 2.84
CA VAL A 43 2.06 -0.22 3.39
C VAL A 43 3.13 -0.24 2.30
N GLY A 44 3.13 -1.28 1.45
CA GLY A 44 4.13 -1.40 0.39
C GLY A 44 4.04 -0.27 -0.63
N LEU A 45 2.83 0.10 -1.05
CA LEU A 45 2.59 1.22 -1.97
C LEU A 45 2.96 2.57 -1.33
N ALA A 46 2.65 2.79 -0.04
CA ALA A 46 3.05 4.01 0.66
C ALA A 46 4.58 4.12 0.79
N VAL A 47 5.27 3.00 1.06
CA VAL A 47 6.75 2.96 1.08
C VAL A 47 7.32 3.27 -0.29
N ALA A 48 6.78 2.66 -1.36
CA ALA A 48 7.22 2.92 -2.73
C ALA A 48 7.06 4.40 -3.11
N LEU A 49 5.90 5.00 -2.78
CA LEU A 49 5.63 6.41 -3.03
C LEU A 49 6.58 7.31 -2.23
N GLY A 50 6.82 6.99 -0.96
CA GLY A 50 7.77 7.71 -0.12
C GLY A 50 9.19 7.66 -0.70
N LEU A 51 9.66 6.51 -1.13
CA LEU A 51 10.97 6.35 -1.78
C LEU A 51 11.06 7.16 -3.08
N ALA A 52 10.01 7.13 -3.90
CA ALA A 52 9.96 7.88 -5.15
C ALA A 52 10.09 9.39 -4.93
N ARG A 53 9.46 9.94 -3.90
CA ARG A 53 9.60 11.36 -3.53
C ARG A 53 11.02 11.77 -3.15
N PHE A 54 11.84 10.81 -2.70
CA PHE A 54 13.27 11.02 -2.44
C PHE A 54 14.17 10.59 -3.61
N GLY A 55 13.59 10.29 -4.79
CA GLY A 55 14.35 9.87 -5.97
C GLY A 55 14.97 8.47 -5.84
N VAL A 56 14.46 7.62 -4.94
CA VAL A 56 14.98 6.26 -4.72
C VAL A 56 14.17 5.27 -5.54
N PRO A 57 14.79 4.61 -6.55
CA PRO A 57 14.12 3.60 -7.35
C PRO A 57 13.74 2.37 -6.52
N SER A 58 12.56 1.82 -6.79
CA SER A 58 12.08 0.58 -6.15
C SER A 58 11.24 -0.27 -7.11
N VAL A 59 11.15 -1.58 -6.81
CA VAL A 59 10.22 -2.50 -7.45
C VAL A 59 9.29 -3.08 -6.39
N VAL A 60 8.00 -3.05 -6.66
CA VAL A 60 6.95 -3.66 -5.82
C VAL A 60 6.56 -4.99 -6.47
N LEU A 61 6.60 -6.08 -5.72
CA LEU A 61 6.20 -7.41 -6.17
C LEU A 61 4.86 -7.77 -5.53
N GLU A 62 3.80 -7.82 -6.34
CA GLU A 62 2.44 -8.13 -5.87
C GLU A 62 1.95 -9.44 -6.45
N ALA A 63 1.41 -10.30 -5.59
CA ALA A 63 0.98 -11.64 -5.97
C ALA A 63 -0.34 -11.66 -6.74
N ASP A 64 -1.20 -10.70 -6.50
CA ASP A 64 -2.50 -10.59 -7.14
C ASP A 64 -2.42 -9.74 -8.43
N GLU A 65 -3.49 -9.65 -9.19
CA GLU A 65 -3.60 -8.89 -10.45
C GLU A 65 -4.34 -7.56 -10.26
N THR A 66 -4.76 -7.25 -9.05
CA THR A 66 -5.58 -6.09 -8.71
C THR A 66 -5.36 -5.70 -7.26
N VAL A 67 -5.87 -4.52 -6.89
CA VAL A 67 -5.98 -4.13 -5.48
C VAL A 67 -6.81 -5.13 -4.69
N CYS A 68 -6.74 -5.11 -3.37
CA CYS A 68 -7.40 -6.11 -2.52
C CYS A 68 -8.90 -6.22 -2.85
N VAL A 69 -9.38 -7.47 -2.95
CA VAL A 69 -10.81 -7.75 -3.13
C VAL A 69 -11.50 -7.74 -1.76
N GLY A 70 -12.52 -6.90 -1.63
CA GLY A 70 -13.16 -6.60 -0.36
C GLY A 70 -12.28 -5.69 0.51
N SER A 71 -12.73 -5.39 1.73
CA SER A 71 -12.00 -4.53 2.65
C SER A 71 -11.60 -5.30 3.90
N ARG A 72 -10.31 -5.31 4.24
CA ARG A 72 -9.76 -5.91 5.47
C ARG A 72 -9.38 -4.87 6.50
N ALA A 73 -9.30 -3.61 6.08
CA ALA A 73 -9.07 -2.46 6.94
C ALA A 73 -10.00 -1.34 6.51
N ILE A 74 -10.47 -0.55 7.48
CA ILE A 74 -11.45 0.49 7.23
C ILE A 74 -11.08 1.82 7.92
N CYS A 75 -10.34 1.78 9.01
CA CYS A 75 -10.01 2.94 9.81
C CYS A 75 -8.59 3.43 9.57
N LEU A 76 -8.44 4.70 9.21
CA LEU A 76 -7.18 5.43 9.20
C LEU A 76 -7.14 6.42 10.37
N SER A 77 -6.05 6.40 11.12
CA SER A 77 -5.80 7.41 12.16
C SER A 77 -5.38 8.73 11.55
N ARG A 78 -5.51 9.82 12.32
CA ARG A 78 -4.95 11.13 11.97
C ARG A 78 -3.50 11.03 11.52
N ARG A 79 -2.67 10.26 12.25
CA ARG A 79 -1.27 10.08 11.89
C ARG A 79 -1.07 9.44 10.52
N SER A 80 -1.91 8.47 10.16
CA SER A 80 -1.86 7.89 8.81
C SER A 80 -2.22 8.92 7.74
N LEU A 81 -3.22 9.76 7.99
CA LEU A 81 -3.59 10.84 7.07
C LEU A 81 -2.49 11.91 6.94
N GLU A 82 -1.79 12.24 8.02
CA GLU A 82 -0.62 13.14 7.98
C GLU A 82 0.52 12.57 7.13
N ILE A 83 0.73 11.25 7.18
CA ILE A 83 1.70 10.58 6.31
C ILE A 83 1.26 10.67 4.85
N LEU A 84 -0.02 10.42 4.56
CA LEU A 84 -0.58 10.55 3.20
C LEU A 84 -0.51 11.98 2.67
N ASP A 85 -0.65 12.98 3.55
CA ASP A 85 -0.43 14.39 3.23
C ASP A 85 1.03 14.64 2.84
N ALA A 86 1.97 14.16 3.64
CA ALA A 86 3.39 14.23 3.33
C ALA A 86 3.75 13.48 2.03
N LEU A 87 3.01 12.45 1.68
CA LEU A 87 3.13 11.73 0.41
C LEU A 87 2.45 12.45 -0.77
N GLY A 88 1.66 13.50 -0.51
CA GLY A 88 0.99 14.31 -1.53
C GLY A 88 -0.25 13.65 -2.16
N VAL A 89 -0.90 12.74 -1.45
CA VAL A 89 -2.09 12.01 -1.93
C VAL A 89 -3.32 12.18 -1.03
N LEU A 90 -3.24 13.02 -0.01
CA LEU A 90 -4.27 13.16 1.02
C LEU A 90 -5.66 13.50 0.48
N ASP A 91 -5.76 14.39 -0.51
CA ASP A 91 -7.03 14.96 -0.95
C ASP A 91 -8.05 13.87 -1.36
N ALA A 92 -7.61 12.87 -2.11
CA ALA A 92 -8.47 11.74 -2.50
C ALA A 92 -9.02 10.96 -1.29
N PHE A 93 -8.22 10.86 -0.22
CA PHE A 93 -8.62 10.19 1.01
C PHE A 93 -9.63 10.99 1.82
N VAL A 94 -9.50 12.31 1.86
CA VAL A 94 -10.43 13.20 2.55
C VAL A 94 -11.75 13.29 1.80
N ASP A 95 -11.70 13.38 0.48
CA ASP A 95 -12.91 13.47 -0.38
C ASP A 95 -13.74 12.19 -0.33
N LYS A 96 -13.10 11.03 -0.25
CA LYS A 96 -13.77 9.73 -0.23
C LYS A 96 -14.12 9.26 1.16
N GLY A 97 -13.27 9.54 2.14
CA GLY A 97 -13.33 8.98 3.49
C GLY A 97 -14.44 9.58 4.33
N LEU A 98 -14.94 8.81 5.29
CA LEU A 98 -15.88 9.26 6.31
C LEU A 98 -15.13 9.58 7.60
N ALA A 99 -14.93 10.86 7.86
CA ALA A 99 -14.32 11.33 9.10
C ALA A 99 -15.26 11.17 10.30
N TRP A 100 -14.70 10.77 11.46
CA TRP A 100 -15.48 10.62 12.68
C TRP A 100 -14.63 10.87 13.94
N THR A 101 -15.29 11.27 15.03
CA THR A 101 -14.66 11.69 16.28
C THR A 101 -15.09 10.85 17.49
N GLY A 102 -16.05 9.97 17.34
CA GLY A 102 -16.53 9.17 18.46
C GLY A 102 -17.37 7.98 18.01
N GLY A 103 -17.69 7.13 18.96
CA GLY A 103 -18.48 5.93 18.71
C GLY A 103 -19.38 5.58 19.88
N ARG A 104 -20.38 4.76 19.58
CA ARG A 104 -21.32 4.20 20.57
C ARG A 104 -21.42 2.70 20.35
N SER A 105 -21.49 1.97 21.44
CA SER A 105 -21.76 0.53 21.41
C SER A 105 -23.04 0.23 22.17
N PHE A 106 -23.83 -0.69 21.64
CA PHE A 106 -25.11 -1.09 22.21
C PHE A 106 -25.13 -2.58 22.52
N TRP A 107 -25.73 -2.93 23.62
CA TRP A 107 -26.16 -4.27 23.92
C TRP A 107 -27.70 -4.32 23.83
N ARG A 108 -28.21 -4.94 22.78
CA ARG A 108 -29.62 -4.80 22.40
C ARG A 108 -29.99 -3.30 22.23
N ASP A 109 -30.91 -2.78 23.00
CA ASP A 109 -31.37 -1.38 22.95
C ASP A 109 -30.68 -0.47 23.99
N ALA A 110 -29.82 -1.04 24.86
CA ALA A 110 -29.11 -0.30 25.88
C ALA A 110 -27.74 0.14 25.39
N GLU A 111 -27.46 1.46 25.42
CA GLU A 111 -26.12 1.99 25.17
C GLU A 111 -25.21 1.58 26.34
N VAL A 112 -24.12 0.82 26.03
CA VAL A 112 -23.17 0.31 27.02
C VAL A 112 -21.84 1.05 26.99
N LEU A 113 -21.54 1.75 25.89
CA LEU A 113 -20.32 2.54 25.74
C LEU A 113 -20.58 3.72 24.82
N HIS A 114 -20.13 4.89 25.26
CA HIS A 114 -19.98 6.08 24.42
C HIS A 114 -18.58 6.64 24.64
N PHE A 115 -17.85 6.90 23.58
CA PHE A 115 -16.53 7.52 23.66
C PHE A 115 -16.37 8.61 22.62
N LEU A 116 -15.57 9.62 22.98
CA LEU A 116 -15.11 10.66 22.08
C LEU A 116 -13.58 10.59 22.02
N MET A 117 -13.04 10.75 20.83
CA MET A 117 -11.59 10.85 20.62
C MET A 117 -11.14 12.29 20.79
N PRO A 118 -9.94 12.54 21.35
CA PRO A 118 -9.39 13.87 21.46
C PRO A 118 -9.28 14.53 20.08
N HIS A 119 -9.85 15.72 19.97
CA HIS A 119 -9.82 16.53 18.75
C HIS A 119 -9.94 18.01 19.10
N ASP A 120 -8.87 18.75 18.90
CA ASP A 120 -8.80 20.17 19.15
C ASP A 120 -9.21 20.96 17.90
N ALA A 121 -9.68 22.18 18.08
CA ALA A 121 -10.23 23.00 16.99
C ALA A 121 -9.18 23.42 15.94
N ASP A 122 -7.90 23.41 16.28
CA ASP A 122 -6.78 23.71 15.40
C ASP A 122 -6.28 22.49 14.59
N GLN A 123 -6.79 21.30 14.89
CA GLN A 123 -6.42 20.07 14.18
C GLN A 123 -7.19 19.95 12.86
N ARG A 124 -6.46 20.08 11.75
CA ARG A 124 -7.03 20.01 10.38
C ARG A 124 -7.72 18.68 10.07
N LEU A 125 -7.19 17.58 10.59
CA LEU A 125 -7.66 16.24 10.28
C LEU A 125 -8.38 15.62 11.46
N ALA A 126 -9.49 14.92 11.18
CA ALA A 126 -10.22 14.16 12.19
C ALA A 126 -9.34 13.09 12.82
N PRO A 127 -9.62 12.67 14.07
CA PRO A 127 -8.85 11.62 14.73
C PRO A 127 -8.91 10.28 13.98
N MET A 128 -10.04 10.00 13.32
CA MET A 128 -10.25 8.79 12.53
C MET A 128 -11.02 9.09 11.25
N THR A 129 -10.72 8.31 10.21
CA THR A 129 -11.43 8.34 8.93
C THR A 129 -11.62 6.92 8.43
N ASN A 130 -12.86 6.57 8.11
CA ASN A 130 -13.18 5.27 7.50
C ASN A 130 -13.11 5.39 5.98
N ILE A 131 -12.39 4.45 5.39
CA ILE A 131 -12.28 4.28 3.94
C ILE A 131 -11.92 2.83 3.64
N GLU A 132 -12.51 2.25 2.63
CA GLU A 132 -12.26 0.85 2.26
C GLU A 132 -10.85 0.68 1.68
N GLN A 133 -10.20 -0.44 2.01
CA GLN A 133 -8.79 -0.70 1.69
C GLN A 133 -8.50 -0.62 0.18
N TYR A 134 -9.40 -1.08 -0.68
CA TYR A 134 -9.20 -1.04 -2.14
C TYR A 134 -9.12 0.41 -2.67
N TYR A 135 -9.80 1.39 -2.06
CA TYR A 135 -9.60 2.80 -2.37
C TYR A 135 -8.24 3.30 -1.91
N ILE A 136 -7.81 2.88 -0.69
CA ILE A 136 -6.48 3.25 -0.17
C ILE A 136 -5.39 2.81 -1.15
N GLU A 137 -5.44 1.56 -1.60
CA GLU A 137 -4.47 1.01 -2.56
C GLU A 137 -4.55 1.72 -3.91
N GLN A 138 -5.76 1.97 -4.42
CA GLN A 138 -5.94 2.66 -5.70
C GLN A 138 -5.38 4.09 -5.66
N PHE A 139 -5.66 4.86 -4.61
CA PHE A 139 -5.16 6.23 -4.50
C PHE A 139 -3.64 6.30 -4.38
N LEU A 140 -3.03 5.32 -3.70
CA LEU A 140 -1.58 5.20 -3.66
C LEU A 140 -0.99 4.84 -5.03
N LEU A 141 -1.63 3.94 -5.78
CA LEU A 141 -1.26 3.61 -7.16
C LEU A 141 -1.39 4.81 -8.10
N ASP A 142 -2.46 5.58 -7.97
CA ASP A 142 -2.65 6.81 -8.74
C ASP A 142 -1.55 7.84 -8.42
N GLY A 143 -1.12 7.94 -7.15
CA GLY A 143 0.04 8.74 -6.75
C GLY A 143 1.35 8.23 -7.36
N LEU A 144 1.56 6.92 -7.42
CA LEU A 144 2.73 6.29 -8.02
C LEU A 144 2.80 6.51 -9.55
N ALA A 145 1.67 6.69 -10.22
CA ALA A 145 1.64 6.97 -11.65
C ALA A 145 2.39 8.27 -12.03
N GLY A 146 2.61 9.17 -11.08
CA GLY A 146 3.47 10.34 -11.25
C GLY A 146 4.98 10.05 -11.25
N HIS A 147 5.40 8.81 -10.96
CA HIS A 147 6.80 8.41 -10.80
C HIS A 147 7.18 7.16 -11.62
N PRO A 148 6.83 7.09 -12.94
CA PRO A 148 6.99 5.86 -13.73
C PRO A 148 8.45 5.41 -13.88
N ASP A 149 9.41 6.33 -13.81
CA ASP A 149 10.84 6.03 -13.93
C ASP A 149 11.48 5.53 -12.61
N LEU A 150 10.77 5.70 -11.49
CA LEU A 150 11.27 5.36 -10.15
C LEU A 150 10.59 4.12 -9.55
N VAL A 151 9.34 3.85 -9.92
CA VAL A 151 8.61 2.73 -9.31
C VAL A 151 8.04 1.82 -10.40
N GLU A 152 8.39 0.55 -10.31
CA GLU A 152 7.82 -0.52 -11.10
C GLU A 152 6.95 -1.39 -10.19
N VAL A 153 5.66 -1.57 -10.54
CA VAL A 153 4.77 -2.52 -9.84
C VAL A 153 4.60 -3.76 -10.71
N ARG A 154 5.06 -4.91 -10.21
CA ARG A 154 4.96 -6.21 -10.87
C ARG A 154 3.83 -7.02 -10.26
N TRP A 155 2.74 -7.04 -10.99
CA TRP A 155 1.56 -7.82 -10.65
C TRP A 155 1.74 -9.30 -10.98
N GLY A 156 0.96 -10.17 -10.34
CA GLY A 156 1.05 -11.62 -10.53
C GLY A 156 2.38 -12.22 -10.05
N THR A 157 3.17 -11.48 -9.28
CA THR A 157 4.52 -11.84 -8.86
C THR A 157 4.57 -12.14 -7.36
N ARG A 158 4.56 -13.42 -7.03
CA ARG A 158 4.57 -13.89 -5.64
C ARG A 158 5.98 -14.10 -5.12
N VAL A 159 6.33 -13.45 -4.02
CA VAL A 159 7.56 -13.72 -3.27
C VAL A 159 7.36 -15.00 -2.46
N SER A 160 8.12 -16.04 -2.77
CA SER A 160 8.07 -17.33 -2.09
C SER A 160 9.15 -17.49 -1.01
N SER A 161 10.30 -16.84 -1.19
CA SER A 161 11.39 -16.87 -0.22
C SER A 161 12.31 -15.67 -0.37
N VAL A 162 12.97 -15.31 0.72
CA VAL A 162 14.05 -14.31 0.75
C VAL A 162 15.27 -14.98 1.36
N LYS A 163 16.42 -14.87 0.68
CA LYS A 163 17.70 -15.38 1.19
C LYS A 163 18.68 -14.22 1.32
N ALA A 164 19.26 -14.06 2.49
CA ALA A 164 20.36 -13.13 2.66
C ALA A 164 21.58 -13.63 1.87
N PRO A 165 22.36 -12.73 1.27
CA PRO A 165 23.67 -13.09 0.71
C PRO A 165 24.49 -13.78 1.81
N GLN A 166 25.10 -14.92 1.51
CA GLN A 166 26.08 -15.48 2.44
C GLN A 166 27.27 -14.52 2.50
N PRO A 167 27.78 -14.20 3.70
CA PRO A 167 29.02 -13.46 3.80
C PRO A 167 30.11 -14.24 3.03
N ALA A 168 30.87 -13.53 2.18
CA ALA A 168 32.00 -14.14 1.50
C ALA A 168 32.90 -14.80 2.54
N GLY A 169 33.26 -16.07 2.35
CA GLY A 169 34.19 -16.77 3.22
C GLY A 169 35.54 -16.04 3.23
N PRO A 170 36.34 -16.18 4.31
CA PRO A 170 37.64 -15.54 4.38
C PRO A 170 38.51 -16.03 3.19
N GLY A 171 38.71 -15.16 2.18
CA GLY A 171 39.53 -15.46 0.98
C GLY A 171 38.84 -15.35 -0.36
N GLU A 172 37.52 -15.16 -0.43
CA GLU A 172 36.83 -14.86 -1.69
C GLU A 172 36.79 -13.34 -1.93
N PRO A 173 37.21 -12.84 -3.12
CA PRO A 173 37.07 -11.42 -3.43
C PRO A 173 35.58 -11.08 -3.44
N GLY A 174 35.19 -10.19 -2.53
CA GLY A 174 33.78 -9.71 -2.46
C GLY A 174 33.37 -9.14 -3.80
N GLU A 175 32.23 -9.59 -4.34
CA GLU A 175 31.61 -8.94 -5.49
C GLU A 175 31.37 -7.46 -5.15
N PRO A 176 31.75 -6.51 -6.03
CA PRO A 176 31.45 -5.10 -5.79
C PRO A 176 29.97 -4.86 -5.71
N GLY A 177 29.50 -4.27 -4.58
CA GLY A 177 28.13 -3.92 -4.27
C GLY A 177 27.55 -2.79 -5.13
#